data_c7d8edb2be86fbc877cfe22af5f71f52
#
_entry.id   c7d8edb2be86fbc877cfe22af5f71f52
#
_cell.length_a   1.000
_cell.length_b   1.000
_cell.length_c   1.000
_cell.angle_alpha   90.00
_cell.angle_beta   90.00
_cell.angle_gamma   90.00
#
_symmetry.space_group_name_H-M   'P 1'
#
loop_
_entity.id
_entity.type
_entity.pdbx_description
1 polymer ?
#
loop_
_entity_poly.entity_id
_entity_poly.type
_entity_poly.pdbx_seq_one_letter_code
_entity_poly.pdbx_strand_id
1 'polypeptide(L)'
;MTFLSENIYHVPNKCQAKNLYEESLSVHERDRVSEAMPKESALPSADRSGYIPGAVAETKGSYHRRSSKRNQPPPGCPRIPPSIKLRQYQRQAVANWFGNQGRGTLKMATGSGKTITALAIATELYQKIGLQVLLVVCPYRHLVTQWARECQNFNLQPILAFENLHHWQSQLSTALYNLHAGNQPFVTVITTNATLIGEGLQSQLNYFPEKTLIVGDEAHNLGAPRLEQSLPRNIGLRLALSATPERYFDEQGTHFLLDYFGSVLQPELTLADAIRQGALVHYLYYPILVELTEAETLAYAKLTKRIGWALMDEEDFESNDTITSLLMQRARLIGAAANKLEALRQLMMGRLDTSHTLFYCGDGTLEGSLSQENQHQIAAVTRLLGAELGYRINTYTAETPLIEREELRRQFEQGELQGLVAIRCLDEGVDIPAIQTAVILASSGNPRQFIQRRGRILRPHPGKQRATLFDMIVLPPDLGRETLEVERNLLKKELKRFLEFADLADNAGEARIKLLQLQKRYGLLDM
;
A
#
# COMPACT_ATOMS: atom_id res chain seq x y z
N MET A 1 -2.23 -15.00 -52.21
CA MET A 1 -3.68 -14.87 -52.04
C MET A 1 -3.89 -14.58 -50.56
N THR A 2 -3.76 -13.40 -50.19
CA THR A 2 -4.66 -12.28 -49.83
C THR A 2 -5.89 -12.72 -49.04
N PHE A 3 -5.88 -12.41 -47.74
CA PHE A 3 -7.02 -11.86 -47.04
C PHE A 3 -6.52 -11.16 -45.79
N LEU A 4 -6.41 -9.83 -45.90
CA LEU A 4 -6.39 -8.87 -44.82
C LEU A 4 -7.80 -8.76 -44.25
N SER A 5 -7.96 -8.93 -42.95
CA SER A 5 -9.13 -8.44 -42.22
C SER A 5 -8.66 -7.43 -41.20
N GLU A 6 -8.89 -6.18 -41.53
CA GLU A 6 -8.76 -5.03 -40.62
C GLU A 6 -9.80 -5.19 -39.50
N ASN A 7 -9.31 -5.41 -38.27
CA ASN A 7 -10.12 -5.17 -37.09
C ASN A 7 -9.81 -3.75 -36.57
N ILE A 8 -10.68 -2.84 -36.93
CA ILE A 8 -10.71 -1.46 -36.42
C ILE A 8 -11.10 -1.55 -34.93
N TYR A 9 -10.12 -1.42 -34.06
CA TYR A 9 -10.36 -1.24 -32.64
C TYR A 9 -10.91 0.17 -32.39
N HIS A 10 -12.17 0.25 -32.01
CA HIS A 10 -12.79 1.49 -31.55
C HIS A 10 -12.19 1.86 -30.18
N VAL A 11 -11.20 2.73 -30.17
CA VAL A 11 -10.74 3.43 -28.97
C VAL A 11 -11.87 4.40 -28.58
N PRO A 12 -12.44 4.34 -27.36
CA PRO A 12 -13.44 5.32 -26.97
C PRO A 12 -12.81 6.71 -27.05
N ASN A 13 -13.48 7.58 -27.79
CA ASN A 13 -13.00 8.88 -28.17
C ASN A 13 -12.68 9.71 -26.91
N LYS A 14 -11.54 10.41 -26.89
CA LYS A 14 -11.11 11.34 -25.82
C LYS A 14 -12.17 12.39 -25.44
N CYS A 15 -13.19 12.58 -26.28
CA CYS A 15 -14.35 13.44 -26.04
C CYS A 15 -15.31 12.97 -24.93
N GLN A 16 -15.46 11.67 -24.67
CA GLN A 16 -16.52 11.21 -23.76
C GLN A 16 -16.25 11.53 -22.28
N ALA A 17 -15.02 11.37 -21.82
CA ALA A 17 -14.67 11.73 -20.44
C ALA A 17 -14.66 13.26 -20.24
N LYS A 18 -14.31 14.02 -21.26
CA LYS A 18 -14.33 15.49 -21.23
C LYS A 18 -15.75 16.04 -21.23
N ASN A 19 -16.66 15.46 -22.04
CA ASN A 19 -18.05 15.86 -22.07
C ASN A 19 -18.77 15.58 -20.74
N LEU A 20 -18.50 14.45 -20.09
CA LEU A 20 -19.07 14.14 -18.77
C LEU A 20 -18.59 15.12 -17.68
N TYR A 21 -17.37 15.64 -17.81
CA TYR A 21 -16.83 16.65 -16.90
C TYR A 21 -17.39 18.06 -17.18
N GLU A 22 -17.50 18.45 -18.44
CA GLU A 22 -18.06 19.74 -18.85
C GLU A 22 -19.58 19.85 -18.56
N GLU A 23 -20.35 18.77 -18.74
CA GLU A 23 -21.76 18.74 -18.36
C GLU A 23 -21.98 18.92 -16.84
N SER A 24 -21.08 18.33 -16.00
CA SER A 24 -21.16 18.50 -14.54
C SER A 24 -20.85 19.94 -14.08
N LEU A 25 -19.95 20.64 -14.76
CA LEU A 25 -19.65 22.04 -14.49
C LEU A 25 -20.78 22.99 -14.91
N SER A 26 -21.45 22.71 -16.05
CA SER A 26 -22.53 23.54 -16.54
C SER A 26 -23.80 23.53 -15.68
N VAL A 27 -24.06 22.44 -14.98
CA VAL A 27 -25.18 22.31 -14.03
C VAL A 27 -24.91 23.10 -12.75
N HIS A 28 -23.67 23.16 -12.27
CA HIS A 28 -23.31 23.88 -11.04
C HIS A 28 -23.24 25.41 -11.23
N GLU A 29 -22.91 25.90 -12.43
CA GLU A 29 -22.92 27.34 -12.71
C GLU A 29 -24.36 27.90 -12.92
N ARG A 30 -25.30 27.10 -13.42
CA ARG A 30 -26.71 27.55 -13.57
C ARG A 30 -27.41 27.76 -12.23
N ASP A 31 -27.08 27.00 -11.19
CA ASP A 31 -27.69 27.16 -9.87
C ASP A 31 -27.12 28.33 -9.05
N ARG A 32 -26.02 28.96 -9.49
CA ARG A 32 -25.42 30.12 -8.81
C ARG A 32 -25.86 31.49 -9.35
N VAL A 33 -26.57 31.52 -10.47
CA VAL A 33 -26.98 32.80 -11.11
C VAL A 33 -28.43 33.18 -10.78
N SER A 34 -29.21 32.34 -10.06
CA SER A 34 -30.63 32.65 -9.75
C SER A 34 -30.88 33.27 -8.37
N GLU A 35 -29.86 33.56 -7.57
CA GLU A 35 -30.00 34.17 -6.25
C GLU A 35 -29.30 35.53 -6.13
N ALA A 36 -29.65 36.49 -6.95
CA ALA A 36 -29.35 37.90 -6.69
C ALA A 36 -30.24 38.83 -7.49
N MET A 37 -31.33 39.29 -6.90
CA MET A 37 -31.76 40.70 -7.00
C MET A 37 -32.95 40.95 -6.08
N PRO A 38 -32.93 41.96 -5.22
CA PRO A 38 -34.08 42.42 -4.47
C PRO A 38 -34.89 43.44 -5.23
N LYS A 39 -36.21 43.43 -5.12
CA LYS A 39 -37.05 44.60 -5.49
C LYS A 39 -37.84 45.06 -4.28
N GLU A 40 -37.56 46.28 -3.95
CA GLU A 40 -38.29 47.16 -3.04
C GLU A 40 -39.71 47.48 -3.51
N SER A 41 -40.44 47.87 -2.49
CA SER A 41 -41.51 48.89 -2.45
C SER A 41 -42.98 48.44 -2.59
N ALA A 42 -43.79 48.59 -1.59
CA ALA A 42 -44.66 49.70 -1.26
C ALA A 42 -45.81 49.25 -0.37
N LEU A 43 -45.94 49.85 0.77
CA LEU A 43 -47.16 49.99 1.57
C LEU A 43 -48.11 50.99 0.85
N PRO A 44 -49.43 51.03 1.08
CA PRO A 44 -49.98 51.41 2.39
C PRO A 44 -51.43 50.98 2.75
N SER A 45 -51.71 51.20 4.03
CA SER A 45 -52.94 51.72 4.71
C SER A 45 -54.21 50.87 4.87
N ALA A 46 -54.51 50.59 6.15
CA ALA A 46 -55.68 50.98 6.97
C ALA A 46 -57.10 50.60 6.48
N ASP A 47 -57.92 49.95 7.29
CA ASP A 47 -58.79 50.46 8.34
C ASP A 47 -59.73 49.39 8.94
N ARG A 48 -59.85 49.43 10.26
CA ARG A 48 -60.99 49.32 11.19
C ARG A 48 -62.01 48.19 11.18
N SER A 49 -62.19 47.80 12.46
CA SER A 49 -63.44 47.39 13.18
C SER A 49 -63.82 45.92 13.01
N GLY A 50 -64.01 45.13 14.04
CA GLY A 50 -64.55 45.28 15.34
C GLY A 50 -65.25 43.99 15.73
N TYR A 51 -65.15 43.62 17.02
CA TYR A 51 -65.99 42.73 17.82
C TYR A 51 -65.48 41.32 18.13
N ILE A 52 -65.30 41.10 19.43
CA ILE A 52 -64.99 39.91 20.21
C ILE A 52 -66.40 39.42 20.81
N PRO A 53 -66.59 38.21 21.41
CA PRO A 53 -65.67 37.14 21.83
C PRO A 53 -66.17 35.69 21.61
N GLY A 54 -65.34 34.75 21.81
CA GLY A 54 -65.69 33.33 21.98
C GLY A 54 -64.43 32.47 22.23
N ALA A 55 -64.26 32.18 23.55
CA ALA A 55 -63.14 31.35 24.02
C ALA A 55 -63.27 29.90 23.56
N VAL A 56 -62.26 29.38 22.89
CA VAL A 56 -62.02 27.94 22.77
C VAL A 56 -60.50 27.68 22.87
N ALA A 57 -60.19 26.68 23.66
CA ALA A 57 -58.90 26.26 24.19
C ALA A 57 -57.72 26.25 23.19
N GLU A 58 -56.61 26.87 23.60
CA GLU A 58 -55.29 26.72 22.99
C GLU A 58 -54.76 25.32 23.19
N THR A 59 -54.69 24.54 22.10
CA THR A 59 -53.75 23.44 21.97
C THR A 59 -52.44 24.01 21.46
N LYS A 60 -51.46 24.10 22.36
CA LYS A 60 -50.07 24.42 21.98
C LYS A 60 -49.51 23.34 21.07
N GLY A 61 -49.65 23.52 19.77
CA GLY A 61 -48.88 22.79 18.78
C GLY A 61 -47.42 23.23 18.86
N SER A 62 -46.59 22.44 19.47
CA SER A 62 -45.14 22.64 19.41
C SER A 62 -44.68 22.45 17.95
N TYR A 63 -44.41 23.57 17.28
CA TYR A 63 -43.65 23.54 16.02
C TYR A 63 -42.23 23.06 16.34
N HIS A 64 -42.02 21.74 16.29
CA HIS A 64 -40.70 21.18 16.21
C HIS A 64 -40.07 21.71 14.91
N ARG A 65 -39.20 22.67 15.08
CA ARG A 65 -38.23 23.09 14.06
C ARG A 65 -37.54 21.81 13.59
N ARG A 66 -38.00 21.24 12.46
CA ARG A 66 -37.31 20.18 11.76
C ARG A 66 -35.92 20.74 11.42
N SER A 67 -34.94 20.43 12.27
CA SER A 67 -33.53 20.60 11.89
C SER A 67 -33.36 19.91 10.55
N SER A 68 -32.92 20.66 9.57
CA SER A 68 -32.53 20.12 8.27
C SER A 68 -31.54 18.97 8.52
N LYS A 69 -32.02 17.73 8.50
CA LYS A 69 -31.14 16.58 8.36
C LYS A 69 -30.45 16.82 7.03
N ARG A 70 -29.21 17.29 7.06
CA ARG A 70 -28.33 17.27 5.89
C ARG A 70 -28.53 15.93 5.22
N ASN A 71 -28.90 15.92 3.95
CA ASN A 71 -29.11 14.73 3.14
C ASN A 71 -27.84 13.85 3.24
N GLN A 72 -27.87 12.89 4.15
CA GLN A 72 -26.81 11.91 4.22
C GLN A 72 -27.04 10.95 3.06
N PRO A 73 -26.00 10.62 2.28
CA PRO A 73 -26.15 9.62 1.23
C PRO A 73 -26.64 8.30 1.86
N PRO A 74 -27.43 7.52 1.12
CA PRO A 74 -27.95 6.26 1.61
C PRO A 74 -26.78 5.30 1.98
N PRO A 75 -27.04 4.31 2.86
CA PRO A 75 -26.05 3.28 3.16
C PRO A 75 -25.54 2.61 1.89
N GLY A 76 -24.24 2.34 1.81
CA GLY A 76 -23.59 1.75 0.62
C GLY A 76 -23.13 2.76 -0.42
N CYS A 77 -23.44 4.06 -0.28
CA CYS A 77 -22.93 5.10 -1.15
C CYS A 77 -21.70 5.80 -0.57
N PRO A 78 -20.69 6.15 -1.39
CA PRO A 78 -19.43 6.68 -0.91
C PRO A 78 -19.60 8.08 -0.27
N ARG A 79 -18.98 8.23 0.90
CA ARG A 79 -18.94 9.48 1.66
C ARG A 79 -17.62 9.61 2.40
N ILE A 80 -16.97 10.78 2.28
CA ILE A 80 -15.81 11.09 3.11
C ILE A 80 -16.28 11.28 4.55
N PRO A 81 -15.78 10.49 5.52
CA PRO A 81 -16.19 10.64 6.93
C PRO A 81 -15.69 11.99 7.49
N PRO A 82 -16.45 12.64 8.39
CA PRO A 82 -16.07 13.93 8.96
C PRO A 82 -14.72 13.93 9.71
N SER A 83 -14.29 12.77 10.19
CA SER A 83 -13.01 12.57 10.87
C SER A 83 -11.81 12.64 9.92
N ILE A 84 -12.02 12.42 8.61
CA ILE A 84 -10.96 12.43 7.61
C ILE A 84 -10.88 13.80 6.96
N LYS A 85 -9.74 14.46 7.15
CA LYS A 85 -9.36 15.67 6.43
C LYS A 85 -8.26 15.33 5.45
N LEU A 86 -8.56 15.43 4.16
CA LEU A 86 -7.54 15.19 3.12
C LEU A 86 -6.39 16.19 3.28
N ARG A 87 -5.17 15.68 3.23
CA ARG A 87 -3.94 16.48 3.23
C ARG A 87 -3.82 17.24 1.89
N GLN A 88 -2.99 18.27 1.85
CA GLN A 88 -2.83 19.10 0.65
C GLN A 88 -2.47 18.26 -0.59
N TYR A 89 -1.46 17.39 -0.45
CA TYR A 89 -1.02 16.53 -1.56
C TYR A 89 -2.11 15.56 -2.04
N GLN A 90 -2.98 15.07 -1.14
CA GLN A 90 -4.10 14.20 -1.51
C GLN A 90 -5.15 14.98 -2.32
N ARG A 91 -5.49 16.18 -1.89
CA ARG A 91 -6.41 17.07 -2.66
C ARG A 91 -5.84 17.40 -4.03
N GLN A 92 -4.54 17.67 -4.12
CA GLN A 92 -3.88 17.94 -5.39
C GLN A 92 -3.85 16.70 -6.29
N ALA A 93 -3.58 15.51 -5.75
CA ALA A 93 -3.63 14.26 -6.49
C ALA A 93 -5.04 13.96 -7.03
N VAL A 94 -6.08 14.20 -6.22
CA VAL A 94 -7.48 14.10 -6.66
C VAL A 94 -7.74 15.05 -7.82
N ALA A 95 -7.41 16.33 -7.69
CA ALA A 95 -7.62 17.33 -8.74
C ALA A 95 -6.88 16.97 -10.03
N ASN A 96 -5.62 16.53 -9.93
CA ASN A 96 -4.81 16.16 -11.09
C ASN A 96 -5.34 14.90 -11.79
N TRP A 97 -5.89 13.94 -11.04
CA TRP A 97 -6.52 12.77 -11.63
C TRP A 97 -7.77 13.15 -12.45
N PHE A 98 -8.61 14.06 -11.94
CA PHE A 98 -9.72 14.60 -12.69
C PHE A 98 -9.25 15.39 -13.93
N GLY A 99 -8.21 16.21 -13.78
CA GLY A 99 -7.60 16.93 -14.90
C GLY A 99 -7.00 16.02 -15.98
N ASN A 100 -6.63 14.79 -15.62
CA ASN A 100 -6.10 13.78 -16.55
C ASN A 100 -7.20 12.82 -17.07
N GLN A 101 -8.41 13.30 -17.25
CA GLN A 101 -9.53 12.58 -17.87
C GLN A 101 -9.91 11.26 -17.18
N GLY A 102 -9.74 11.19 -15.86
CA GLY A 102 -10.13 10.01 -15.09
C GLY A 102 -9.18 8.82 -15.23
N ARG A 103 -7.93 9.05 -15.60
CA ARG A 103 -6.87 8.02 -15.66
C ARG A 103 -5.60 8.53 -15.01
N GLY A 104 -4.88 7.66 -14.35
CA GLY A 104 -3.56 8.02 -13.80
C GLY A 104 -3.05 7.07 -12.75
N THR A 105 -1.73 7.17 -12.52
CA THR A 105 -0.99 6.41 -11.53
C THR A 105 -0.55 7.31 -10.39
N LEU A 106 -0.97 7.02 -9.17
CA LEU A 106 -0.51 7.72 -7.97
C LEU A 106 0.75 7.03 -7.44
N LYS A 107 1.90 7.69 -7.59
CA LYS A 107 3.19 7.27 -7.04
C LYS A 107 3.39 7.92 -5.69
N MET A 108 3.01 7.21 -4.64
CA MET A 108 3.05 7.71 -3.26
C MET A 108 3.65 6.68 -2.32
N ALA A 109 4.46 7.14 -1.37
CA ALA A 109 5.07 6.30 -0.34
C ALA A 109 4.04 5.42 0.38
N THR A 110 4.44 4.23 0.81
CA THR A 110 3.58 3.35 1.63
C THR A 110 3.25 4.04 2.95
N GLY A 111 1.98 3.95 3.38
CA GLY A 111 1.51 4.63 4.60
C GLY A 111 1.09 6.09 4.41
N SER A 112 1.26 6.69 3.23
CA SER A 112 0.88 8.08 2.96
C SER A 112 -0.62 8.31 2.71
N GLY A 113 -1.43 7.24 2.73
CA GLY A 113 -2.89 7.34 2.56
C GLY A 113 -3.37 7.23 1.11
N LYS A 114 -2.70 6.42 0.27
CA LYS A 114 -3.14 6.10 -1.11
C LYS A 114 -4.60 5.64 -1.17
N THR A 115 -4.98 4.71 -0.29
CA THR A 115 -6.34 4.17 -0.17
C THR A 115 -7.37 5.26 0.10
N ILE A 116 -7.08 6.17 1.04
CA ILE A 116 -7.93 7.33 1.35
C ILE A 116 -8.08 8.25 0.14
N THR A 117 -6.99 8.48 -0.59
CA THR A 117 -7.03 9.31 -1.82
C THR A 117 -7.90 8.67 -2.89
N ALA A 118 -7.81 7.36 -3.09
CA ALA A 118 -8.63 6.62 -4.05
C ALA A 118 -10.13 6.65 -3.67
N LEU A 119 -10.46 6.46 -2.38
CA LEU A 119 -11.83 6.54 -1.88
C LEU A 119 -12.39 7.97 -1.97
N ALA A 120 -11.55 8.99 -1.81
CA ALA A 120 -11.94 10.37 -2.05
C ALA A 120 -12.27 10.62 -3.52
N ILE A 121 -11.46 10.10 -4.48
CA ILE A 121 -11.75 10.15 -5.91
C ILE A 121 -13.09 9.47 -6.20
N ALA A 122 -13.32 8.27 -5.68
CA ALA A 122 -14.58 7.54 -5.86
C ALA A 122 -15.78 8.33 -5.30
N THR A 123 -15.60 9.01 -4.15
CA THR A 123 -16.64 9.84 -3.55
C THR A 123 -16.97 11.06 -4.40
N GLU A 124 -15.95 11.76 -4.91
CA GLU A 124 -16.17 12.90 -5.79
C GLU A 124 -16.79 12.48 -7.13
N LEU A 125 -16.39 11.35 -7.71
CA LEU A 125 -17.02 10.80 -8.92
C LEU A 125 -18.51 10.48 -8.68
N TYR A 126 -18.84 9.89 -7.53
CA TYR A 126 -20.23 9.63 -7.17
C TYR A 126 -21.05 10.92 -7.11
N GLN A 127 -20.49 11.97 -6.50
CA GLN A 127 -21.16 13.26 -6.35
C GLN A 127 -21.28 14.02 -7.67
N LYS A 128 -20.26 13.98 -8.53
CA LYS A 128 -20.19 14.80 -9.75
C LYS A 128 -20.88 14.16 -10.95
N ILE A 129 -20.69 12.85 -11.14
CA ILE A 129 -21.17 12.15 -12.35
C ILE A 129 -22.07 10.94 -12.04
N GLY A 130 -22.35 10.68 -10.76
CA GLY A 130 -23.15 9.51 -10.35
C GLY A 130 -22.41 8.19 -10.62
N LEU A 131 -21.15 8.06 -10.17
CA LEU A 131 -20.41 6.79 -10.23
C LEU A 131 -21.28 5.66 -9.69
N GLN A 132 -21.32 4.52 -10.37
CA GLN A 132 -22.20 3.41 -10.02
C GLN A 132 -21.44 2.20 -9.45
N VAL A 133 -20.20 1.96 -9.90
CA VAL A 133 -19.39 0.84 -9.42
C VAL A 133 -17.98 1.28 -9.08
N LEU A 134 -17.49 0.80 -7.93
CA LEU A 134 -16.08 0.84 -7.55
C LEU A 134 -15.54 -0.59 -7.55
N LEU A 135 -14.62 -0.90 -8.46
CA LEU A 135 -13.89 -2.16 -8.51
C LEU A 135 -12.46 -1.94 -8.01
N VAL A 136 -12.09 -2.61 -6.91
CA VAL A 136 -10.74 -2.58 -6.36
C VAL A 136 -10.07 -3.92 -6.59
N VAL A 137 -8.88 -3.91 -7.18
CA VAL A 137 -8.07 -5.09 -7.45
C VAL A 137 -6.80 -5.04 -6.60
N CYS A 138 -6.59 -6.04 -5.76
CA CYS A 138 -5.48 -6.17 -4.84
C CYS A 138 -4.63 -7.41 -5.14
N PRO A 139 -3.30 -7.41 -4.93
CA PRO A 139 -2.50 -8.60 -5.16
C PRO A 139 -2.77 -9.72 -4.13
N TYR A 140 -3.15 -9.37 -2.89
CA TYR A 140 -3.23 -10.33 -1.78
C TYR A 140 -4.55 -10.24 -1.01
N ARG A 141 -4.97 -11.37 -0.40
CA ARG A 141 -6.23 -11.51 0.36
C ARG A 141 -6.33 -10.56 1.56
N HIS A 142 -5.25 -10.36 2.31
CA HIS A 142 -5.25 -9.47 3.46
C HIS A 142 -5.41 -7.98 3.08
N LEU A 143 -4.98 -7.56 1.86
CA LEU A 143 -5.28 -6.23 1.35
C LEU A 143 -6.77 -6.06 1.04
N VAL A 144 -7.44 -7.12 0.60
CA VAL A 144 -8.91 -7.11 0.42
C VAL A 144 -9.61 -6.78 1.73
N THR A 145 -9.21 -7.43 2.84
CA THR A 145 -9.79 -7.14 4.17
C THR A 145 -9.43 -5.75 4.69
N GLN A 146 -8.23 -5.26 4.40
CA GLN A 146 -7.85 -3.89 4.74
C GLN A 146 -8.69 -2.86 3.96
N TRP A 147 -8.84 -3.05 2.65
CA TRP A 147 -9.70 -2.21 1.83
C TRP A 147 -11.16 -2.24 2.29
N ALA A 148 -11.66 -3.42 2.69
CA ALA A 148 -13.02 -3.56 3.19
C ALA A 148 -13.27 -2.68 4.42
N ARG A 149 -12.34 -2.64 5.38
CA ARG A 149 -12.42 -1.78 6.56
C ARG A 149 -12.43 -0.29 6.17
N GLU A 150 -11.56 0.13 5.27
CA GLU A 150 -11.52 1.51 4.81
C GLU A 150 -12.78 1.89 4.03
N CYS A 151 -13.30 0.99 3.21
CA CYS A 151 -14.58 1.18 2.51
C CYS A 151 -15.73 1.38 3.50
N GLN A 152 -15.79 0.59 4.59
CA GLN A 152 -16.81 0.76 5.65
C GLN A 152 -16.72 2.14 6.30
N ASN A 153 -15.51 2.65 6.56
CA ASN A 153 -15.31 4.02 7.05
C ASN A 153 -15.88 5.08 6.10
N PHE A 154 -15.86 4.81 4.79
CA PHE A 154 -16.44 5.66 3.74
C PHE A 154 -17.92 5.36 3.44
N ASN A 155 -18.64 4.67 4.34
CA ASN A 155 -20.05 4.29 4.22
C ASN A 155 -20.32 3.26 3.10
N LEU A 156 -19.32 2.56 2.61
CA LEU A 156 -19.44 1.55 1.57
C LEU A 156 -19.64 0.15 2.15
N GLN A 157 -20.34 -0.70 1.42
CA GLN A 157 -20.58 -2.10 1.76
C GLN A 157 -19.99 -2.98 0.66
N PRO A 158 -18.69 -3.36 0.74
CA PRO A 158 -18.03 -4.07 -0.33
C PRO A 158 -18.42 -5.54 -0.41
N ILE A 159 -18.60 -6.03 -1.63
CA ILE A 159 -18.64 -7.44 -1.98
C ILE A 159 -17.19 -7.92 -2.08
N LEU A 160 -16.82 -8.92 -1.28
CA LEU A 160 -15.46 -9.47 -1.24
C LEU A 160 -15.36 -10.65 -2.22
N ALA A 161 -14.92 -10.35 -3.44
CA ALA A 161 -14.84 -11.34 -4.51
C ALA A 161 -13.50 -12.10 -4.45
N PHE A 162 -13.39 -13.02 -3.49
CA PHE A 162 -12.29 -13.98 -3.37
C PHE A 162 -12.76 -15.22 -2.60
N GLU A 163 -11.96 -16.30 -2.61
CA GLU A 163 -12.26 -17.60 -1.97
C GLU A 163 -13.52 -18.29 -2.53
N ASN A 164 -14.64 -18.24 -1.83
CA ASN A 164 -15.85 -18.98 -2.20
C ASN A 164 -16.56 -18.35 -3.40
N LEU A 165 -16.28 -18.89 -4.59
CA LEU A 165 -16.81 -18.42 -5.88
C LEU A 165 -18.35 -18.31 -5.87
N HIS A 166 -19.06 -19.35 -5.45
CA HIS A 166 -20.53 -19.38 -5.52
C HIS A 166 -21.18 -18.28 -4.66
N HIS A 167 -20.56 -18.00 -3.52
CA HIS A 167 -21.11 -17.01 -2.60
C HIS A 167 -20.99 -15.59 -3.17
N TRP A 168 -19.78 -15.13 -3.49
CA TRP A 168 -19.60 -13.76 -3.95
C TRP A 168 -20.16 -13.53 -5.37
N GLN A 169 -20.15 -14.56 -6.24
CA GLN A 169 -20.68 -14.44 -7.59
C GLN A 169 -22.20 -14.20 -7.60
N SER A 170 -22.94 -14.92 -6.74
CA SER A 170 -24.38 -14.70 -6.57
C SER A 170 -24.67 -13.30 -6.00
N GLN A 171 -23.90 -12.87 -5.00
CA GLN A 171 -24.04 -11.51 -4.44
C GLN A 171 -23.77 -10.43 -5.49
N LEU A 172 -22.71 -10.58 -6.30
CA LEU A 172 -22.35 -9.62 -7.34
C LEU A 172 -23.41 -9.58 -8.44
N SER A 173 -23.88 -10.73 -8.92
CA SER A 173 -24.93 -10.78 -9.94
C SER A 173 -26.21 -10.09 -9.47
N THR A 174 -26.61 -10.34 -8.22
CA THR A 174 -27.80 -9.69 -7.62
C THR A 174 -27.60 -8.18 -7.47
N ALA A 175 -26.42 -7.74 -7.03
CA ALA A 175 -26.10 -6.33 -6.88
C ALA A 175 -26.09 -5.60 -8.24
N LEU A 176 -25.51 -6.20 -9.28
CA LEU A 176 -25.51 -5.64 -10.64
C LEU A 176 -26.93 -5.59 -11.22
N TYR A 177 -27.74 -6.62 -11.01
CA TYR A 177 -29.15 -6.61 -11.41
C TYR A 177 -29.91 -5.46 -10.74
N ASN A 178 -29.77 -5.30 -9.42
CA ASN A 178 -30.43 -4.21 -8.66
C ASN A 178 -29.94 -2.82 -9.09
N LEU A 179 -28.64 -2.71 -9.44
CA LEU A 179 -28.05 -1.48 -9.96
C LEU A 179 -28.72 -1.09 -11.30
N HIS A 180 -28.84 -2.03 -12.24
CA HIS A 180 -29.48 -1.80 -13.54
C HIS A 180 -30.99 -1.53 -13.43
N ALA A 181 -31.64 -2.17 -12.45
CA ALA A 181 -33.05 -1.92 -12.16
C ALA A 181 -33.32 -0.58 -11.40
N GLY A 182 -32.25 0.15 -11.03
CA GLY A 182 -32.37 1.40 -10.27
C GLY A 182 -32.71 1.22 -8.78
N ASN A 183 -32.72 -0.01 -8.28
CA ASN A 183 -33.03 -0.35 -6.86
C ASN A 183 -31.83 -0.13 -5.93
N GLN A 184 -30.62 -0.09 -6.49
CA GLN A 184 -29.38 0.13 -5.75
C GLN A 184 -28.55 1.19 -6.49
N PRO A 185 -28.14 2.29 -5.83
CA PRO A 185 -27.44 3.38 -6.52
C PRO A 185 -25.94 3.13 -6.71
N PHE A 186 -25.31 2.24 -5.91
CA PHE A 186 -23.88 2.04 -5.91
C PHE A 186 -23.48 0.60 -5.51
N VAL A 187 -22.44 0.06 -6.15
CA VAL A 187 -21.86 -1.25 -5.84
C VAL A 187 -20.35 -1.10 -5.63
N THR A 188 -19.83 -1.69 -4.56
CA THR A 188 -18.39 -1.80 -4.32
C THR A 188 -17.97 -3.26 -4.40
N VAL A 189 -16.94 -3.54 -5.18
CA VAL A 189 -16.35 -4.88 -5.34
C VAL A 189 -14.87 -4.80 -5.03
N ILE A 190 -14.38 -5.67 -4.16
CA ILE A 190 -12.95 -5.81 -3.86
C ILE A 190 -12.54 -7.24 -4.21
N THR A 191 -11.52 -7.37 -5.03
CA THR A 191 -11.09 -8.67 -5.54
C THR A 191 -9.57 -8.84 -5.45
N THR A 192 -9.10 -10.06 -5.68
CA THR A 192 -7.67 -10.36 -5.79
C THR A 192 -7.23 -10.48 -7.26
N ASN A 193 -5.92 -10.29 -7.52
CA ASN A 193 -5.35 -10.55 -8.84
C ASN A 193 -5.68 -11.97 -9.34
N ALA A 194 -5.64 -12.96 -8.46
CA ALA A 194 -5.96 -14.35 -8.81
C ALA A 194 -7.44 -14.52 -9.21
N THR A 195 -8.36 -13.85 -8.53
CA THR A 195 -9.78 -13.88 -8.87
C THR A 195 -10.08 -13.09 -10.15
N LEU A 196 -9.34 -12.01 -10.41
CA LEU A 196 -9.49 -11.22 -11.64
C LEU A 196 -9.23 -12.06 -12.89
N ILE A 197 -8.25 -12.97 -12.86
CA ILE A 197 -7.93 -13.88 -13.98
C ILE A 197 -9.04 -14.92 -14.17
N GLY A 198 -9.79 -15.25 -13.11
CA GLY A 198 -10.79 -16.32 -13.12
C GLY A 198 -12.02 -16.00 -13.94
N GLU A 199 -12.53 -16.99 -14.65
CA GLU A 199 -13.74 -16.90 -15.50
C GLU A 199 -14.96 -16.37 -14.72
N GLY A 200 -15.07 -16.69 -13.43
CA GLY A 200 -16.17 -16.26 -12.58
C GLY A 200 -16.30 -14.74 -12.49
N LEU A 201 -15.19 -13.99 -12.41
CA LEU A 201 -15.23 -12.53 -12.41
C LEU A 201 -15.24 -11.97 -13.84
N GLN A 202 -14.47 -12.56 -14.75
CA GLN A 202 -14.42 -12.13 -16.16
C GLN A 202 -15.81 -12.09 -16.80
N SER A 203 -16.65 -13.11 -16.56
CA SER A 203 -18.03 -13.13 -17.04
C SER A 203 -18.91 -12.00 -16.48
N GLN A 204 -18.66 -11.57 -15.25
CA GLN A 204 -19.41 -10.50 -14.60
C GLN A 204 -19.00 -9.09 -15.07
N LEU A 205 -17.72 -8.89 -15.49
CA LEU A 205 -17.20 -7.60 -15.93
C LEU A 205 -17.97 -7.02 -17.14
N ASN A 206 -18.58 -7.87 -17.96
CA ASN A 206 -19.39 -7.43 -19.10
C ASN A 206 -20.68 -6.73 -18.68
N TYR A 207 -21.13 -6.92 -17.44
CA TYR A 207 -22.35 -6.28 -16.88
C TYR A 207 -22.04 -5.04 -16.08
N PHE A 208 -20.76 -4.62 -16.02
CA PHE A 208 -20.40 -3.38 -15.31
C PHE A 208 -20.79 -2.17 -16.16
N PRO A 209 -21.44 -1.15 -15.57
CA PRO A 209 -21.84 0.05 -16.29
C PRO A 209 -20.63 0.91 -16.69
N GLU A 210 -20.81 1.83 -17.63
CA GLU A 210 -19.76 2.78 -18.06
C GLU A 210 -19.24 3.63 -16.88
N LYS A 211 -20.13 3.98 -15.94
CA LYS A 211 -19.79 4.71 -14.70
C LYS A 211 -19.16 3.80 -13.65
N THR A 212 -18.09 3.12 -14.05
CA THR A 212 -17.27 2.24 -13.21
C THR A 212 -15.87 2.81 -13.06
N LEU A 213 -15.36 2.87 -11.83
CA LEU A 213 -13.96 3.14 -11.52
C LEU A 213 -13.25 1.82 -11.18
N ILE A 214 -12.17 1.49 -11.88
CA ILE A 214 -11.24 0.44 -11.47
C ILE A 214 -10.03 1.05 -10.76
N VAL A 215 -9.72 0.51 -9.58
CA VAL A 215 -8.54 0.86 -8.79
C VAL A 215 -7.64 -0.36 -8.69
N GLY A 216 -6.41 -0.27 -9.19
CA GLY A 216 -5.36 -1.27 -8.99
C GLY A 216 -4.49 -0.89 -7.80
N ASP A 217 -4.57 -1.64 -6.69
CA ASP A 217 -3.67 -1.44 -5.56
C ASP A 217 -2.40 -2.27 -5.73
N GLU A 218 -1.24 -1.73 -5.28
CA GLU A 218 0.08 -2.24 -5.59
C GLU A 218 0.20 -2.63 -7.08
N ALA A 219 -0.19 -1.67 -7.91
CA ALA A 219 -0.49 -1.84 -9.34
C ALA A 219 0.67 -2.43 -10.15
N HIS A 220 1.92 -2.31 -9.66
CA HIS A 220 3.08 -2.96 -10.28
C HIS A 220 2.91 -4.49 -10.46
N ASN A 221 2.04 -5.14 -9.67
CA ASN A 221 1.73 -6.55 -9.86
C ASN A 221 0.85 -6.81 -11.08
N LEU A 222 0.06 -5.81 -11.53
CA LEU A 222 -0.88 -5.94 -12.64
C LEU A 222 -0.23 -5.91 -14.03
N GLY A 223 1.04 -5.55 -14.13
CA GLY A 223 1.79 -5.58 -15.38
C GLY A 223 2.32 -6.97 -15.78
N ALA A 224 1.96 -8.05 -15.07
CA ALA A 224 2.32 -9.40 -15.48
C ALA A 224 1.43 -9.86 -16.67
N PRO A 225 1.97 -10.62 -17.67
CA PRO A 225 1.28 -10.91 -18.94
C PRO A 225 -0.13 -11.50 -18.79
N ARG A 226 -0.35 -12.40 -17.83
CA ARG A 226 -1.68 -12.99 -17.59
C ARG A 226 -2.67 -11.99 -16.98
N LEU A 227 -2.21 -11.09 -16.14
CA LEU A 227 -3.03 -10.05 -15.52
C LEU A 227 -3.35 -8.94 -16.50
N GLU A 228 -2.40 -8.60 -17.36
CA GLU A 228 -2.59 -7.66 -18.45
C GLU A 228 -3.79 -8.02 -19.32
N GLN A 229 -3.87 -9.28 -19.75
CA GLN A 229 -4.98 -9.78 -20.57
C GLN A 229 -6.33 -9.79 -19.85
N SER A 230 -6.31 -9.86 -18.50
CA SER A 230 -7.51 -9.94 -17.67
C SER A 230 -8.06 -8.57 -17.26
N LEU A 231 -7.35 -7.48 -17.52
CA LEU A 231 -7.80 -6.13 -17.19
C LEU A 231 -8.93 -5.67 -18.14
N PRO A 232 -10.10 -5.22 -17.60
CA PRO A 232 -11.26 -4.85 -18.39
C PRO A 232 -11.01 -3.61 -19.25
N ARG A 233 -11.10 -3.77 -20.57
CA ARG A 233 -10.88 -2.68 -21.54
C ARG A 233 -12.06 -1.72 -21.67
N ASN A 234 -13.27 -2.16 -21.34
CA ASN A 234 -14.51 -1.39 -21.38
C ASN A 234 -14.66 -0.36 -20.25
N ILE A 235 -13.83 -0.43 -19.20
CA ILE A 235 -13.85 0.56 -18.09
C ILE A 235 -12.96 1.74 -18.45
N GLY A 236 -13.55 2.94 -18.50
CA GLY A 236 -12.86 4.18 -18.88
C GLY A 236 -12.11 4.85 -17.71
N LEU A 237 -12.69 4.84 -16.49
CA LEU A 237 -12.10 5.47 -15.31
C LEU A 237 -11.14 4.50 -14.61
N ARG A 238 -9.85 4.87 -14.53
CA ARG A 238 -8.80 3.97 -14.10
C ARG A 238 -7.82 4.67 -13.18
N LEU A 239 -7.49 4.02 -12.07
CA LEU A 239 -6.57 4.54 -11.06
C LEU A 239 -5.60 3.46 -10.63
N ALA A 240 -4.31 3.68 -10.77
CA ALA A 240 -3.27 2.85 -10.20
C ALA A 240 -2.70 3.46 -8.93
N LEU A 241 -2.46 2.63 -7.92
CA LEU A 241 -1.81 2.99 -6.67
C LEU A 241 -0.52 2.19 -6.53
N SER A 242 0.61 2.86 -6.37
CA SER A 242 1.89 2.19 -6.09
C SER A 242 2.86 3.16 -5.42
N ALA A 243 3.75 2.65 -4.58
CA ALA A 243 4.92 3.41 -4.12
C ALA A 243 6.05 3.36 -5.17
N THR A 244 6.08 2.29 -5.96
CA THR A 244 7.08 2.00 -6.99
C THR A 244 6.35 1.38 -8.19
N PRO A 245 5.74 2.18 -9.07
CA PRO A 245 5.01 1.66 -10.23
C PRO A 245 5.92 0.99 -11.24
N GLU A 246 7.18 1.39 -11.29
CA GLU A 246 8.19 0.81 -12.18
C GLU A 246 8.45 -0.66 -11.77
N ARG A 247 8.37 -1.58 -12.73
CA ARG A 247 8.65 -3.00 -12.52
C ARG A 247 10.13 -3.25 -12.71
N TYR A 248 10.74 -3.89 -11.72
CA TYR A 248 12.17 -4.17 -11.73
C TYR A 248 12.45 -5.25 -12.77
N PHE A 249 13.35 -4.99 -13.72
CA PHE A 249 13.68 -5.86 -14.85
C PHE A 249 12.50 -6.21 -15.79
N ASP A 250 11.46 -5.37 -15.85
CA ASP A 250 10.31 -5.59 -16.71
C ASP A 250 9.77 -4.24 -17.21
N GLU A 251 10.48 -3.69 -18.21
CA GLU A 251 10.11 -2.43 -18.83
C GLU A 251 8.80 -2.53 -19.61
N GLN A 252 8.56 -3.67 -20.27
CA GLN A 252 7.34 -3.90 -21.03
C GLN A 252 6.11 -3.91 -20.12
N GLY A 253 6.17 -4.64 -19.00
CA GLY A 253 5.09 -4.64 -18.02
C GLY A 253 4.87 -3.28 -17.35
N THR A 254 5.94 -2.47 -17.19
CA THR A 254 5.84 -1.09 -16.72
C THR A 254 5.14 -0.20 -17.74
N HIS A 255 5.55 -0.28 -19.00
CA HIS A 255 4.94 0.49 -20.09
C HIS A 255 3.45 0.16 -20.23
N PHE A 256 3.11 -1.13 -20.25
CA PHE A 256 1.74 -1.59 -20.29
C PHE A 256 0.89 -1.02 -19.13
N LEU A 257 1.40 -1.06 -17.92
CA LEU A 257 0.70 -0.56 -16.74
C LEU A 257 0.37 0.94 -16.88
N LEU A 258 1.34 1.74 -17.33
CA LEU A 258 1.18 3.17 -17.53
C LEU A 258 0.26 3.49 -18.73
N ASP A 259 0.26 2.66 -19.77
CA ASP A 259 -0.67 2.78 -20.88
C ASP A 259 -2.11 2.49 -20.45
N TYR A 260 -2.32 1.43 -19.67
CA TYR A 260 -3.65 1.05 -19.20
C TYR A 260 -4.21 2.04 -18.17
N PHE A 261 -3.47 2.36 -17.11
CA PHE A 261 -3.96 3.22 -16.02
C PHE A 261 -3.74 4.71 -16.27
N GLY A 262 -2.78 5.07 -17.10
CA GLY A 262 -2.33 6.43 -17.33
C GLY A 262 -1.00 6.73 -16.64
N SER A 263 -0.35 7.81 -17.10
CA SER A 263 0.94 8.27 -16.59
C SER A 263 0.93 8.54 -15.07
N VAL A 264 2.14 8.61 -14.51
CA VAL A 264 2.33 9.03 -13.11
C VAL A 264 1.88 10.48 -12.94
N LEU A 265 0.98 10.71 -11.99
CA LEU A 265 0.41 12.02 -11.69
C LEU A 265 1.20 12.73 -10.60
N GLN A 266 1.32 14.04 -10.72
CA GLN A 266 1.82 14.86 -9.63
C GLN A 266 0.74 15.08 -8.55
N PRO A 267 1.12 15.25 -7.27
CA PRO A 267 2.50 15.15 -6.78
C PRO A 267 2.93 13.69 -6.62
N GLU A 268 4.15 13.38 -7.04
CA GLU A 268 4.82 12.19 -6.54
C GLU A 268 5.16 12.44 -5.07
N LEU A 269 4.89 11.46 -4.22
CA LEU A 269 5.18 11.57 -2.80
C LEU A 269 6.24 10.55 -2.40
N THR A 270 7.47 11.01 -2.28
CA THR A 270 8.58 10.20 -1.79
C THR A 270 8.44 9.94 -0.28
N LEU A 271 9.26 9.03 0.26
CA LEU A 271 9.30 8.79 1.71
C LEU A 271 9.72 10.04 2.47
N ALA A 272 10.70 10.79 1.95
CA ALA A 272 11.16 12.07 2.51
C ALA A 272 10.02 13.09 2.56
N ASP A 273 9.24 13.19 1.50
CA ASP A 273 8.09 14.10 1.45
C ASP A 273 7.01 13.69 2.44
N ALA A 274 6.75 12.39 2.56
CA ALA A 274 5.76 11.87 3.49
C ALA A 274 6.14 12.15 4.96
N ILE A 275 7.42 12.05 5.32
CA ILE A 275 7.93 12.42 6.64
C ILE A 275 7.82 13.93 6.84
N ARG A 276 8.34 14.74 5.93
CA ARG A 276 8.30 16.22 6.02
C ARG A 276 6.88 16.77 6.15
N GLN A 277 5.91 16.14 5.50
CA GLN A 277 4.50 16.55 5.53
C GLN A 277 3.71 15.91 6.69
N GLY A 278 4.38 15.20 7.61
CA GLY A 278 3.76 14.54 8.76
C GLY A 278 2.77 13.43 8.38
N ALA A 279 2.89 12.85 7.19
CA ALA A 279 2.16 11.67 6.79
C ALA A 279 2.74 10.41 7.45
N LEU A 280 4.05 10.42 7.66
CA LEU A 280 4.82 9.41 8.38
C LEU A 280 5.57 10.07 9.53
N VAL A 281 5.90 9.30 10.58
CA VAL A 281 6.69 9.79 11.69
C VAL A 281 8.17 9.83 11.35
N HIS A 282 8.92 10.66 12.02
CA HIS A 282 10.38 10.69 12.00
C HIS A 282 10.96 9.40 12.58
N TYR A 283 12.24 9.10 12.32
CA TYR A 283 12.88 7.91 12.85
C TYR A 283 14.37 8.08 13.14
N LEU A 284 14.87 7.22 14.02
CA LEU A 284 16.29 6.99 14.27
C LEU A 284 16.71 5.70 13.54
N TYR A 285 17.89 5.70 12.96
CA TYR A 285 18.44 4.55 12.25
C TYR A 285 19.81 4.16 12.82
N TYR A 286 19.92 2.92 13.25
CA TYR A 286 21.13 2.36 13.87
C TYR A 286 21.60 1.14 13.09
N PRO A 287 22.55 1.29 12.13
CA PRO A 287 23.19 0.15 11.49
C PRO A 287 24.08 -0.58 12.51
N ILE A 288 23.90 -1.90 12.61
CA ILE A 288 24.68 -2.81 13.44
C ILE A 288 25.48 -3.71 12.51
N LEU A 289 26.80 -3.55 12.52
CA LEU A 289 27.69 -4.33 11.68
C LEU A 289 27.98 -5.68 12.35
N VAL A 290 27.77 -6.77 11.60
CA VAL A 290 27.89 -8.16 12.08
C VAL A 290 28.86 -8.91 11.17
N GLU A 291 29.83 -9.60 11.75
CA GLU A 291 30.78 -10.44 11.03
C GLU A 291 30.21 -11.86 10.83
N LEU A 292 30.61 -12.52 9.74
CA LEU A 292 30.31 -13.92 9.50
C LEU A 292 31.23 -14.82 10.36
N THR A 293 30.76 -16.02 10.71
CA THR A 293 31.62 -17.06 11.25
C THR A 293 32.60 -17.56 10.18
N GLU A 294 33.64 -18.31 10.57
CA GLU A 294 34.60 -18.87 9.61
C GLU A 294 33.93 -19.78 8.56
N ALA A 295 33.00 -20.65 9.02
CA ALA A 295 32.27 -21.53 8.11
C ALA A 295 31.38 -20.74 7.12
N GLU A 296 30.66 -19.73 7.61
CA GLU A 296 29.86 -18.83 6.77
C GLU A 296 30.70 -18.01 5.81
N THR A 297 31.89 -17.57 6.23
CA THR A 297 32.87 -16.87 5.40
C THR A 297 33.32 -17.71 4.21
N LEU A 298 33.63 -18.99 4.44
CA LEU A 298 34.01 -19.92 3.36
C LEU A 298 32.82 -20.17 2.39
N ALA A 299 31.62 -20.36 2.92
CA ALA A 299 30.43 -20.55 2.12
C ALA A 299 30.11 -19.29 1.28
N TYR A 300 30.24 -18.10 1.87
CA TYR A 300 30.06 -16.83 1.21
C TYR A 300 31.06 -16.63 0.07
N ALA A 301 32.35 -16.87 0.31
CA ALA A 301 33.40 -16.78 -0.70
C ALA A 301 33.14 -17.71 -1.90
N LYS A 302 32.72 -18.95 -1.61
CA LYS A 302 32.37 -19.93 -2.64
C LYS A 302 31.17 -19.47 -3.49
N LEU A 303 30.14 -18.91 -2.88
CA LEU A 303 28.97 -18.39 -3.58
C LEU A 303 29.34 -17.17 -4.43
N THR A 304 30.10 -16.23 -3.89
CA THR A 304 30.52 -15.02 -4.62
C THR A 304 31.37 -15.39 -5.85
N LYS A 305 32.28 -16.38 -5.73
CA LYS A 305 33.07 -16.89 -6.86
C LYS A 305 32.17 -17.51 -7.94
N ARG A 306 31.19 -18.30 -7.55
CA ARG A 306 30.21 -18.90 -8.50
C ARG A 306 29.36 -17.83 -9.20
N ILE A 307 28.92 -16.81 -8.47
CA ILE A 307 28.21 -15.66 -9.06
C ILE A 307 29.10 -14.95 -10.05
N GLY A 308 30.39 -14.71 -9.72
CA GLY A 308 31.35 -14.09 -10.63
C GLY A 308 31.52 -14.85 -11.93
N TRP A 309 31.65 -16.18 -11.87
CA TRP A 309 31.74 -17.01 -13.07
C TRP A 309 30.46 -16.96 -13.90
N ALA A 310 29.29 -17.10 -13.28
CA ALA A 310 28.04 -17.05 -13.97
C ALA A 310 27.78 -15.69 -14.68
N LEU A 311 28.33 -14.60 -14.13
CA LEU A 311 28.26 -13.27 -14.75
C LEU A 311 29.22 -13.07 -15.93
N MET A 312 30.31 -13.88 -16.03
CA MET A 312 31.27 -13.82 -17.14
C MET A 312 30.84 -14.66 -18.35
N ASP A 313 30.04 -15.70 -18.12
CA ASP A 313 29.63 -16.67 -19.15
C ASP A 313 28.40 -16.24 -19.99
N GLU A 314 27.72 -15.14 -19.66
CA GLU A 314 26.46 -14.76 -20.30
C GLU A 314 26.37 -13.27 -20.65
N GLU A 315 25.87 -13.00 -21.88
CA GLU A 315 25.56 -11.65 -22.37
C GLU A 315 24.23 -11.10 -21.79
N ASP A 316 23.32 -11.97 -21.28
CA ASP A 316 22.00 -11.57 -20.74
C ASP A 316 21.87 -11.88 -19.25
N PHE A 317 22.11 -10.87 -18.43
CA PHE A 317 22.02 -10.93 -16.96
C PHE A 317 20.58 -11.18 -16.43
N GLU A 318 19.56 -10.80 -17.19
CA GLU A 318 18.17 -10.68 -16.70
C GLU A 318 17.34 -11.97 -16.80
N SER A 319 17.75 -12.92 -17.64
CA SER A 319 16.95 -14.14 -17.91
C SER A 319 17.51 -15.42 -17.27
N ASN A 320 18.59 -15.34 -16.46
CA ASN A 320 19.29 -16.53 -15.96
C ASN A 320 18.80 -16.98 -14.57
N ASP A 321 18.04 -18.07 -14.54
CA ASP A 321 17.57 -18.73 -13.32
C ASP A 321 18.72 -19.16 -12.40
N THR A 322 19.90 -19.48 -12.94
CA THR A 322 21.08 -19.89 -12.18
C THR A 322 21.64 -18.73 -11.36
N ILE A 323 21.84 -17.55 -11.97
CA ILE A 323 22.34 -16.35 -11.27
C ILE A 323 21.36 -15.94 -10.19
N THR A 324 20.06 -15.91 -10.50
CA THR A 324 19.02 -15.59 -9.54
C THR A 324 19.04 -16.54 -8.34
N SER A 325 19.19 -17.85 -8.57
CA SER A 325 19.31 -18.85 -7.52
C SER A 325 20.55 -18.63 -6.63
N LEU A 326 21.71 -18.33 -7.21
CA LEU A 326 22.94 -18.06 -6.47
C LEU A 326 22.84 -16.77 -5.63
N LEU A 327 22.25 -15.71 -6.18
CA LEU A 327 22.00 -14.47 -5.44
C LEU A 327 21.02 -14.70 -4.26
N MET A 328 20.01 -15.53 -4.45
CA MET A 328 19.10 -15.94 -3.37
C MET A 328 19.81 -16.75 -2.29
N GLN A 329 20.69 -17.70 -2.65
CA GLN A 329 21.48 -18.46 -1.69
C GLN A 329 22.39 -17.54 -0.87
N ARG A 330 23.08 -16.59 -1.52
CA ARG A 330 23.90 -15.57 -0.84
C ARG A 330 23.05 -14.72 0.13
N ALA A 331 21.91 -14.25 -0.32
CA ALA A 331 21.00 -13.43 0.50
C ALA A 331 20.50 -14.19 1.75
N ARG A 332 20.28 -15.50 1.64
CA ARG A 332 19.89 -16.35 2.76
C ARG A 332 21.02 -16.52 3.78
N LEU A 333 22.22 -16.84 3.30
CA LEU A 333 23.39 -16.95 4.18
C LEU A 333 23.60 -15.64 4.96
N ILE A 334 23.54 -14.49 4.30
CA ILE A 334 23.61 -13.18 4.96
C ILE A 334 22.43 -12.99 5.94
N GLY A 335 21.22 -13.37 5.53
CA GLY A 335 20.01 -13.24 6.34
C GLY A 335 20.10 -14.03 7.65
N ALA A 336 20.60 -15.26 7.59
CA ALA A 336 20.68 -16.23 8.69
C ALA A 336 22.00 -16.21 9.48
N ALA A 337 22.91 -15.26 9.22
CA ALA A 337 24.23 -15.21 9.86
C ALA A 337 24.16 -15.37 11.39
N ALA A 338 24.92 -16.33 11.91
CA ALA A 338 24.81 -16.82 13.31
C ALA A 338 25.12 -15.71 14.33
N ASN A 339 26.12 -14.87 14.05
CA ASN A 339 26.52 -13.78 14.94
C ASN A 339 25.44 -12.70 15.13
N LYS A 340 24.39 -12.68 14.31
CA LYS A 340 23.22 -11.79 14.51
C LYS A 340 22.45 -12.10 15.79
N LEU A 341 22.44 -13.36 16.23
CA LEU A 341 21.79 -13.74 17.48
C LEU A 341 22.52 -13.13 18.69
N GLU A 342 23.86 -13.13 18.66
CA GLU A 342 24.64 -12.49 19.72
C GLU A 342 24.49 -10.97 19.69
N ALA A 343 24.52 -10.36 18.50
CA ALA A 343 24.23 -8.93 18.33
C ALA A 343 22.83 -8.57 18.83
N LEU A 344 21.83 -9.43 18.59
CA LEU A 344 20.47 -9.26 19.11
C LEU A 344 20.44 -9.35 20.64
N ARG A 345 21.14 -10.33 21.23
CA ARG A 345 21.27 -10.47 22.68
C ARG A 345 21.80 -9.18 23.31
N GLN A 346 22.93 -8.69 22.81
CA GLN A 346 23.57 -7.48 23.30
C GLN A 346 22.66 -6.26 23.15
N LEU A 347 21.98 -6.12 22.01
CA LEU A 347 21.02 -5.04 21.77
C LEU A 347 19.88 -5.06 22.78
N MET A 348 19.31 -6.24 23.06
CA MET A 348 18.11 -6.38 23.88
C MET A 348 18.38 -6.40 25.38
N MET A 349 19.57 -6.79 25.87
CA MET A 349 19.92 -6.74 27.29
C MET A 349 19.73 -5.36 27.92
N GLY A 350 19.93 -4.28 27.17
CA GLY A 350 19.69 -2.91 27.62
C GLY A 350 18.29 -2.34 27.29
N ARG A 351 17.36 -3.18 26.82
CA ARG A 351 16.04 -2.74 26.28
C ARG A 351 14.87 -3.66 26.66
N LEU A 352 14.98 -4.41 27.74
CA LEU A 352 13.94 -5.35 28.17
C LEU A 352 12.62 -4.68 28.56
N ASP A 353 12.65 -3.41 28.91
CA ASP A 353 11.47 -2.60 29.26
C ASP A 353 10.74 -2.02 28.03
N THR A 354 11.30 -2.18 26.82
CA THR A 354 10.68 -1.64 25.62
C THR A 354 9.47 -2.48 25.22
N SER A 355 8.50 -1.83 24.58
CA SER A 355 7.31 -2.48 24.01
C SER A 355 7.16 -2.07 22.55
N HIS A 356 6.19 -2.67 21.87
CA HIS A 356 5.88 -2.39 20.46
C HIS A 356 7.08 -2.60 19.54
N THR A 357 7.87 -3.67 19.80
CA THR A 357 9.06 -4.01 19.03
C THR A 357 8.76 -5.12 18.03
N LEU A 358 9.13 -4.89 16.78
CA LEU A 358 9.08 -5.88 15.72
C LEU A 358 10.48 -6.43 15.44
N PHE A 359 10.62 -7.76 15.50
CA PHE A 359 11.83 -8.47 15.10
C PHE A 359 11.59 -9.11 13.74
N TYR A 360 12.31 -8.62 12.74
CA TYR A 360 12.12 -9.05 11.36
C TYR A 360 13.19 -10.05 10.95
N CYS A 361 12.78 -11.32 10.81
CA CYS A 361 13.65 -12.43 10.39
C CYS A 361 13.61 -12.65 8.87
N GLY A 362 14.58 -13.34 8.32
CA GLY A 362 14.65 -13.71 6.92
C GLY A 362 13.55 -14.68 6.51
N ASP A 363 13.17 -14.61 5.26
CA ASP A 363 12.27 -15.55 4.65
C ASP A 363 13.08 -16.64 3.93
N GLY A 364 13.09 -17.81 4.46
CA GLY A 364 13.71 -18.95 3.83
C GLY A 364 12.70 -19.93 3.28
N THR A 365 11.99 -19.57 2.23
CA THR A 365 11.21 -20.54 1.47
C THR A 365 12.00 -21.00 0.25
N LEU A 366 12.76 -22.08 0.35
CA LEU A 366 13.08 -22.99 -0.75
C LEU A 366 13.08 -24.42 -0.27
N GLU A 367 12.60 -25.28 -1.11
CA GLU A 367 12.70 -26.72 -0.99
C GLU A 367 14.20 -27.11 -0.95
N GLY A 368 14.69 -27.54 0.20
CA GLY A 368 16.07 -27.98 0.41
C GLY A 368 16.56 -27.76 1.84
N SER A 369 17.72 -28.32 2.19
CA SER A 369 18.31 -28.30 3.53
C SER A 369 18.47 -26.89 4.15
N LEU A 370 18.46 -25.84 3.35
CA LEU A 370 18.54 -24.44 3.79
C LEU A 370 17.20 -23.89 4.34
N SER A 371 16.07 -24.52 4.03
CA SER A 371 14.77 -24.10 4.61
C SER A 371 14.67 -24.43 6.10
N GLN A 372 15.38 -25.43 6.56
CA GLN A 372 15.48 -25.74 8.00
C GLN A 372 16.26 -24.67 8.76
N GLU A 373 17.32 -24.09 8.20
CA GLU A 373 18.12 -23.04 8.85
C GLU A 373 17.32 -21.76 9.12
N ASN A 374 16.35 -21.43 8.29
CA ASN A 374 15.53 -20.23 8.51
C ASN A 374 14.33 -20.44 9.44
N GLN A 375 13.74 -21.63 9.46
CA GLN A 375 12.87 -22.03 10.56
C GLN A 375 13.65 -22.03 11.88
N HIS A 376 14.91 -22.45 11.86
CA HIS A 376 15.82 -22.35 13.00
C HIS A 376 16.07 -20.90 13.44
N GLN A 377 16.16 -19.91 12.52
CA GLN A 377 16.36 -18.53 12.93
C GLN A 377 15.17 -17.95 13.70
N ILE A 378 13.92 -18.13 13.23
CA ILE A 378 12.74 -17.73 14.03
C ILE A 378 12.74 -18.41 15.39
N ALA A 379 12.92 -19.72 15.43
CA ALA A 379 12.91 -20.49 16.64
C ALA A 379 14.04 -20.02 17.59
N ALA A 380 15.24 -19.76 17.05
CA ALA A 380 16.37 -19.26 17.82
C ALA A 380 16.12 -17.84 18.37
N VAL A 381 15.57 -16.94 17.56
CA VAL A 381 15.21 -15.58 18.00
C VAL A 381 14.11 -15.62 19.07
N THR A 382 13.08 -16.44 18.85
CA THR A 382 11.97 -16.60 19.82
C THR A 382 12.47 -17.19 21.14
N ARG A 383 13.33 -18.18 21.09
CA ARG A 383 13.94 -18.78 22.30
C ARG A 383 14.82 -17.77 23.04
N LEU A 384 15.70 -17.06 22.31
CA LEU A 384 16.57 -16.03 22.87
C LEU A 384 15.76 -14.94 23.59
N LEU A 385 14.78 -14.37 22.92
CA LEU A 385 13.99 -13.27 23.45
C LEU A 385 13.04 -13.73 24.57
N GLY A 386 12.29 -14.81 24.34
CA GLY A 386 11.27 -15.29 25.28
C GLY A 386 11.84 -16.09 26.44
N ALA A 387 12.60 -17.16 26.17
CA ALA A 387 13.06 -18.06 27.19
C ALA A 387 14.30 -17.56 27.94
N GLU A 388 15.26 -16.92 27.25
CA GLU A 388 16.51 -16.51 27.88
C GLU A 388 16.45 -15.09 28.45
N LEU A 389 15.77 -14.16 27.74
CA LEU A 389 15.67 -12.74 28.15
C LEU A 389 14.33 -12.38 28.82
N GLY A 390 13.35 -13.29 28.84
CA GLY A 390 12.04 -13.02 29.47
C GLY A 390 11.20 -11.95 28.77
N TYR A 391 11.48 -11.66 27.51
CA TYR A 391 10.75 -10.67 26.74
C TYR A 391 9.44 -11.26 26.20
N ARG A 392 8.29 -10.64 26.48
CA ARG A 392 6.98 -11.16 26.09
C ARG A 392 6.76 -11.02 24.59
N ILE A 393 6.96 -12.11 23.86
CA ILE A 393 6.88 -12.14 22.40
C ILE A 393 5.97 -13.26 21.90
N ASN A 394 5.55 -13.14 20.66
CA ASN A 394 4.96 -14.22 19.89
C ASN A 394 5.44 -14.15 18.42
N THR A 395 5.26 -15.27 17.71
CA THR A 395 5.56 -15.35 16.28
C THR A 395 4.38 -14.86 15.45
N TYR A 396 4.67 -14.17 14.35
CA TYR A 396 3.66 -13.66 13.42
C TYR A 396 4.11 -13.98 11.99
N THR A 397 3.57 -15.07 11.42
CA THR A 397 4.00 -15.62 10.13
C THR A 397 2.84 -15.70 9.12
N ALA A 398 3.13 -16.05 7.87
CA ALA A 398 2.12 -16.30 6.86
C ALA A 398 1.21 -17.49 7.20
N GLU A 399 1.68 -18.42 8.01
CA GLU A 399 0.95 -19.63 8.44
C GLU A 399 0.01 -19.36 9.63
N THR A 400 0.20 -18.25 10.36
CA THR A 400 -0.67 -17.87 11.48
C THR A 400 -2.10 -17.63 10.97
N PRO A 401 -3.13 -18.32 11.52
CA PRO A 401 -4.52 -18.16 11.11
C PRO A 401 -5.03 -16.72 11.27
N LEU A 402 -5.95 -16.28 10.42
CA LEU A 402 -6.46 -14.88 10.42
C LEU A 402 -7.01 -14.45 11.78
N ILE A 403 -7.75 -15.31 12.47
CA ILE A 403 -8.32 -15.02 13.79
C ILE A 403 -7.21 -14.80 14.82
N GLU A 404 -6.20 -15.66 14.80
CA GLU A 404 -5.04 -15.55 15.70
C GLU A 404 -4.21 -14.31 15.38
N ARG A 405 -4.04 -13.93 14.11
CA ARG A 405 -3.35 -12.69 13.73
C ARG A 405 -4.02 -11.45 14.30
N GLU A 406 -5.35 -11.38 14.27
CA GLU A 406 -6.09 -10.25 14.85
C GLU A 406 -5.90 -10.19 16.37
N GLU A 407 -5.90 -11.34 17.06
CA GLU A 407 -5.67 -11.41 18.49
C GLU A 407 -4.23 -11.02 18.86
N LEU A 408 -3.22 -11.53 18.15
CA LEU A 408 -1.82 -11.14 18.35
C LEU A 408 -1.62 -9.63 18.11
N ARG A 409 -2.28 -9.08 17.10
CA ARG A 409 -2.25 -7.64 16.84
C ARG A 409 -2.85 -6.85 17.99
N ARG A 410 -4.01 -7.28 18.51
CA ARG A 410 -4.67 -6.64 19.67
C ARG A 410 -3.75 -6.65 20.90
N GLN A 411 -3.19 -7.82 21.24
CA GLN A 411 -2.28 -7.99 22.37
C GLN A 411 -1.05 -7.11 22.24
N PHE A 412 -0.50 -7.01 21.03
CA PHE A 412 0.64 -6.14 20.74
C PHE A 412 0.27 -4.66 20.85
N GLU A 413 -0.85 -4.21 20.28
CA GLU A 413 -1.32 -2.82 20.37
C GLU A 413 -1.62 -2.41 21.82
N GLN A 414 -2.09 -3.33 22.66
CA GLN A 414 -2.37 -3.10 24.07
C GLN A 414 -1.13 -3.23 24.98
N GLY A 415 0.02 -3.68 24.44
CA GLY A 415 1.25 -3.88 25.20
C GLY A 415 1.27 -5.14 26.06
N GLU A 416 0.29 -6.04 25.92
CA GLU A 416 0.30 -7.37 26.53
C GLU A 416 1.49 -8.18 25.99
N LEU A 417 1.73 -8.09 24.67
CA LEU A 417 2.98 -8.52 24.03
C LEU A 417 3.89 -7.31 23.86
N GLN A 418 5.16 -7.47 24.23
CA GLN A 418 6.20 -6.47 24.04
C GLN A 418 6.75 -6.49 22.61
N GLY A 419 6.77 -7.68 21.98
CA GLY A 419 7.30 -7.85 20.65
C GLY A 419 6.62 -8.91 19.81
N LEU A 420 6.80 -8.79 18.49
CA LEU A 420 6.42 -9.79 17.49
C LEU A 420 7.65 -10.20 16.69
N VAL A 421 7.85 -11.52 16.52
CA VAL A 421 8.87 -12.08 15.62
C VAL A 421 8.19 -12.44 14.31
N ALA A 422 8.61 -11.80 13.21
CA ALA A 422 7.90 -11.87 11.95
C ALA A 422 8.80 -12.26 10.77
N ILE A 423 8.23 -13.04 9.84
CA ILE A 423 8.82 -13.28 8.51
C ILE A 423 7.81 -12.80 7.46
N ARG A 424 8.26 -12.10 6.43
CA ARG A 424 7.49 -11.65 5.25
C ARG A 424 6.17 -10.89 5.53
N CYS A 425 5.59 -10.99 6.72
CA CYS A 425 4.25 -10.46 6.99
C CYS A 425 4.12 -8.95 6.74
N LEU A 426 5.21 -8.19 6.89
CA LEU A 426 5.20 -6.76 6.60
C LEU A 426 5.30 -6.45 5.09
N ASP A 427 5.78 -7.39 4.30
CA ASP A 427 5.88 -7.20 2.85
C ASP A 427 4.52 -7.32 2.18
N GLU A 428 3.64 -8.10 2.79
CA GLU A 428 2.38 -8.54 2.19
C GLU A 428 1.11 -7.87 2.75
N GLY A 429 1.21 -6.66 3.33
CA GLY A 429 0.02 -5.88 3.68
C GLY A 429 -0.44 -5.91 5.13
N VAL A 430 0.30 -6.55 6.04
CA VAL A 430 -0.01 -6.44 7.47
C VAL A 430 0.24 -5.00 7.94
N ASP A 431 -0.78 -4.43 8.55
CA ASP A 431 -0.77 -3.08 9.09
C ASP A 431 -0.80 -3.10 10.61
N ILE A 432 0.32 -2.78 11.23
CA ILE A 432 0.46 -2.64 12.68
C ILE A 432 1.07 -1.26 12.97
N PRO A 433 0.27 -0.18 13.00
CA PRO A 433 0.77 1.19 13.21
C PRO A 433 1.45 1.39 14.57
N ALA A 434 1.12 0.55 15.55
CA ALA A 434 1.67 0.60 16.89
C ALA A 434 3.18 0.28 16.98
N ILE A 435 3.82 -0.29 15.94
CA ILE A 435 5.26 -0.59 15.94
C ILE A 435 6.06 0.69 16.18
N GLN A 436 6.80 0.74 17.29
CA GLN A 436 7.70 1.86 17.64
C GLN A 436 9.16 1.54 17.33
N THR A 437 9.55 0.29 17.53
CA THR A 437 10.91 -0.20 17.28
C THR A 437 10.88 -1.35 16.29
N ALA A 438 11.80 -1.36 15.34
CA ALA A 438 12.02 -2.50 14.45
C ALA A 438 13.47 -2.95 14.51
N VAL A 439 13.69 -4.24 14.72
CA VAL A 439 15.00 -4.89 14.64
C VAL A 439 15.02 -5.77 13.40
N ILE A 440 15.78 -5.37 12.40
CA ILE A 440 15.87 -6.04 11.10
C ILE A 440 17.06 -6.98 11.12
N LEU A 441 16.82 -8.27 11.33
CA LEU A 441 17.86 -9.31 11.29
C LEU A 441 18.18 -9.72 9.85
N ALA A 442 17.16 -9.72 8.99
CA ALA A 442 17.35 -10.05 7.58
C ALA A 442 16.72 -9.00 6.68
N SER A 443 17.53 -8.44 5.82
CA SER A 443 17.11 -7.51 4.77
C SER A 443 16.91 -8.29 3.48
N SER A 444 15.75 -8.14 2.81
CA SER A 444 15.57 -8.72 1.48
C SER A 444 16.41 -7.96 0.45
N GLY A 445 16.95 -8.67 -0.53
CA GLY A 445 17.63 -8.07 -1.67
C GLY A 445 16.71 -7.25 -2.59
N ASN A 446 15.38 -7.31 -2.37
CA ASN A 446 14.41 -6.59 -3.17
C ASN A 446 14.21 -5.15 -2.64
N PRO A 447 14.65 -4.10 -3.37
CA PRO A 447 14.52 -2.71 -2.93
C PRO A 447 13.08 -2.30 -2.64
N ARG A 448 12.11 -2.87 -3.35
CA ARG A 448 10.69 -2.57 -3.22
C ARG A 448 10.12 -3.02 -1.87
N GLN A 449 10.42 -4.25 -1.47
CA GLN A 449 10.00 -4.79 -0.17
C GLN A 449 10.54 -3.95 0.98
N PHE A 450 11.79 -3.55 0.84
CA PHE A 450 12.48 -2.72 1.81
C PHE A 450 11.83 -1.32 1.99
N ILE A 451 11.44 -0.67 0.88
CA ILE A 451 10.70 0.61 0.91
C ILE A 451 9.32 0.43 1.55
N GLN A 452 8.63 -0.66 1.23
CA GLN A 452 7.30 -0.95 1.77
C GLN A 452 7.34 -1.22 3.28
N ARG A 453 8.30 -2.01 3.77
CA ARG A 453 8.51 -2.27 5.21
C ARG A 453 8.70 -0.99 5.98
N ARG A 454 9.60 -0.12 5.51
CA ARG A 454 9.89 1.16 6.15
C ARG A 454 8.63 2.03 6.26
N GLY A 455 7.90 2.21 5.17
CA GLY A 455 6.67 3.00 5.16
C GLY A 455 5.60 2.48 6.13
N ARG A 456 5.59 1.18 6.46
CA ARG A 456 4.65 0.60 7.44
C ARG A 456 5.10 0.86 8.89
N ILE A 457 6.41 0.71 9.16
CA ILE A 457 6.99 1.00 10.47
C ILE A 457 6.81 2.48 10.84
N LEU A 458 6.84 3.38 9.85
CA LEU A 458 6.75 4.83 10.07
C LEU A 458 5.31 5.37 10.12
N ARG A 459 4.29 4.53 10.09
CA ARG A 459 2.90 5.00 10.22
C ARG A 459 2.66 5.70 11.55
N PRO A 460 1.90 6.81 11.56
CA PRO A 460 1.50 7.48 12.79
C PRO A 460 0.59 6.56 13.62
N HIS A 461 0.76 6.63 14.95
CA HIS A 461 -0.11 5.97 15.92
C HIS A 461 -0.23 6.87 17.15
N PRO A 462 -1.36 6.86 17.88
CA PRO A 462 -1.49 7.60 19.13
C PRO A 462 -0.32 7.29 20.09
N GLY A 463 0.34 8.32 20.59
CA GLY A 463 1.53 8.17 21.45
C GLY A 463 2.86 7.92 20.73
N LYS A 464 2.87 7.69 19.41
CA LYS A 464 4.08 7.46 18.63
C LYS A 464 4.58 8.76 18.00
N GLN A 465 5.62 9.33 18.58
CA GLN A 465 6.28 10.54 18.05
C GLN A 465 7.36 10.21 17.02
N ARG A 466 8.05 9.08 17.21
CA ARG A 466 9.20 8.65 16.42
C ARG A 466 9.27 7.12 16.36
N ALA A 467 9.88 6.58 15.33
CA ALA A 467 10.24 5.17 15.25
C ALA A 467 11.76 4.98 15.44
N THR A 468 12.18 3.79 15.85
CA THR A 468 13.60 3.41 15.94
C THR A 468 13.84 2.14 15.12
N LEU A 469 14.83 2.20 14.24
CA LEU A 469 15.19 1.07 13.37
C LEU A 469 16.62 0.64 13.68
N PHE A 470 16.79 -0.62 14.07
CA PHE A 470 18.07 -1.32 14.18
C PHE A 470 18.20 -2.26 12.98
N ASP A 471 19.26 -2.12 12.20
CA ASP A 471 19.46 -2.91 10.98
C ASP A 471 20.77 -3.68 11.05
N MET A 472 20.71 -5.01 11.09
CA MET A 472 21.87 -5.88 11.19
C MET A 472 22.46 -6.16 9.81
N ILE A 473 23.56 -5.47 9.52
CA ILE A 473 24.27 -5.50 8.24
C ILE A 473 25.48 -6.42 8.37
N VAL A 474 25.50 -7.48 7.56
CA VAL A 474 26.66 -8.38 7.52
C VAL A 474 27.81 -7.68 6.80
N LEU A 475 28.98 -7.72 7.45
CA LEU A 475 30.24 -7.33 6.85
C LEU A 475 30.70 -8.48 5.93
N PRO A 476 30.83 -8.28 4.62
CA PRO A 476 31.43 -9.29 3.77
C PRO A 476 32.88 -9.59 4.22
N PRO A 477 33.37 -10.81 4.05
CA PRO A 477 34.76 -11.14 4.37
C PRO A 477 35.73 -10.51 3.35
N ASP A 478 37.00 -10.39 3.69
CA ASP A 478 38.04 -9.99 2.76
C ASP A 478 38.26 -11.10 1.74
N LEU A 479 37.80 -10.89 0.52
CA LEU A 479 37.93 -11.83 -0.60
C LEU A 479 39.19 -11.55 -1.42
N GLY A 480 39.72 -12.59 -2.07
CA GLY A 480 40.85 -12.45 -2.98
C GLY A 480 40.54 -11.52 -4.17
N ARG A 481 41.61 -11.04 -4.86
CA ARG A 481 41.49 -10.05 -5.96
C ARG A 481 40.53 -10.46 -7.08
N GLU A 482 40.40 -11.75 -7.37
CA GLU A 482 39.55 -12.29 -8.44
C GLU A 482 38.04 -12.07 -8.22
N THR A 483 37.59 -11.98 -6.97
CA THR A 483 36.17 -11.82 -6.62
C THR A 483 35.82 -10.43 -6.09
N LEU A 484 36.84 -9.60 -5.86
CA LEU A 484 36.69 -8.28 -5.24
C LEU A 484 35.75 -7.34 -6.04
N GLU A 485 35.81 -7.38 -7.36
CA GLU A 485 34.99 -6.50 -8.21
C GLU A 485 33.52 -6.91 -8.19
N VAL A 486 33.22 -8.20 -8.26
CA VAL A 486 31.87 -8.75 -8.15
C VAL A 486 31.28 -8.40 -6.77
N GLU A 487 32.05 -8.62 -5.71
CA GLU A 487 31.69 -8.29 -4.35
C GLU A 487 31.39 -6.81 -4.18
N ARG A 488 32.28 -5.96 -4.71
CA ARG A 488 32.14 -4.51 -4.67
C ARG A 488 30.85 -4.05 -5.36
N ASN A 489 30.51 -4.64 -6.52
CA ASN A 489 29.30 -4.30 -7.27
C ASN A 489 28.02 -4.74 -6.53
N LEU A 490 28.03 -5.92 -5.91
CA LEU A 490 26.90 -6.40 -5.09
C LEU A 490 26.73 -5.52 -3.85
N LEU A 491 27.81 -5.22 -3.15
CA LEU A 491 27.80 -4.37 -1.96
C LEU A 491 27.39 -2.92 -2.29
N LYS A 492 27.79 -2.39 -3.44
CA LYS A 492 27.41 -1.05 -3.89
C LYS A 492 25.89 -0.90 -3.99
N LYS A 493 25.19 -1.91 -4.52
CA LYS A 493 23.72 -1.92 -4.61
C LYS A 493 23.07 -1.97 -3.22
N GLU A 494 23.62 -2.76 -2.31
CA GLU A 494 23.10 -2.86 -0.94
C GLU A 494 23.39 -1.59 -0.12
N LEU A 495 24.60 -1.05 -0.23
CA LEU A 495 25.04 0.14 0.50
C LEU A 495 24.22 1.38 0.12
N LYS A 496 23.88 1.57 -1.16
CA LYS A 496 23.01 2.66 -1.60
C LYS A 496 21.72 2.71 -0.78
N ARG A 497 21.12 1.57 -0.54
CA ARG A 497 19.90 1.43 0.24
C ARG A 497 20.10 1.82 1.72
N PHE A 498 21.21 1.38 2.34
CA PHE A 498 21.52 1.74 3.72
C PHE A 498 21.79 3.24 3.88
N LEU A 499 22.45 3.85 2.89
CA LEU A 499 22.68 5.30 2.86
C LEU A 499 21.38 6.08 2.73
N GLU A 500 20.44 5.65 1.89
CA GLU A 500 19.11 6.27 1.80
C GLU A 500 18.34 6.23 3.13
N PHE A 501 18.53 5.17 3.92
CA PHE A 501 17.95 5.10 5.26
C PHE A 501 18.63 6.03 6.25
N ALA A 502 19.95 6.08 6.21
CA ALA A 502 20.73 6.96 7.06
C ALA A 502 20.39 8.43 6.78
N ASP A 503 20.29 8.83 5.51
CA ASP A 503 20.06 10.23 5.11
C ASP A 503 18.72 10.80 5.54
N LEU A 504 17.71 9.97 5.64
CA LEU A 504 16.35 10.37 6.04
C LEU A 504 16.10 10.22 7.55
N ALA A 505 17.07 9.70 8.30
CA ALA A 505 16.96 9.54 9.74
C ALA A 505 17.32 10.84 10.49
N ASP A 506 16.71 11.07 11.66
CA ASP A 506 17.04 12.22 12.50
C ASP A 506 18.50 12.20 13.00
N ASN A 507 19.09 10.99 13.12
CA ASN A 507 20.49 10.78 13.47
C ASN A 507 21.39 10.46 12.26
N ALA A 508 21.12 11.06 11.11
CA ALA A 508 21.82 10.79 9.85
C ALA A 508 23.35 10.81 9.97
N GLY A 509 23.91 11.78 10.71
CA GLY A 509 25.37 11.89 10.91
C GLY A 509 25.97 10.65 11.59
N GLU A 510 25.35 10.19 12.69
CA GLU A 510 25.79 9.00 13.42
C GLU A 510 25.69 7.73 12.54
N ALA A 511 24.56 7.56 11.88
CA ALA A 511 24.31 6.43 11.00
C ALA A 511 25.30 6.38 9.83
N ARG A 512 25.59 7.54 9.22
CA ARG A 512 26.58 7.65 8.14
C ARG A 512 28.00 7.33 8.59
N ILE A 513 28.43 7.77 9.78
CA ILE A 513 29.76 7.44 10.33
C ILE A 513 29.93 5.92 10.46
N LYS A 514 28.91 5.21 10.91
CA LYS A 514 28.92 3.75 10.96
C LYS A 514 29.07 3.12 9.58
N LEU A 515 28.31 3.59 8.59
CA LEU A 515 28.36 3.08 7.22
C LEU A 515 29.67 3.48 6.49
N LEU A 516 30.30 4.58 6.90
CA LEU A 516 31.60 5.01 6.33
C LEU A 516 32.70 3.97 6.56
N GLN A 517 32.67 3.21 7.64
CA GLN A 517 33.61 2.11 7.88
C GLN A 517 33.50 1.05 6.79
N LEU A 518 32.27 0.72 6.39
CA LEU A 518 31.98 -0.20 5.31
C LEU A 518 32.45 0.36 3.95
N GLN A 519 32.16 1.63 3.68
CA GLN A 519 32.60 2.30 2.44
C GLN A 519 34.12 2.31 2.30
N LYS A 520 34.84 2.62 3.38
CA LYS A 520 36.31 2.63 3.41
C LYS A 520 36.89 1.25 3.13
N ARG A 521 36.37 0.21 3.80
CA ARG A 521 36.86 -1.17 3.65
C ARG A 521 36.78 -1.68 2.22
N TYR A 522 35.74 -1.29 1.47
CA TYR A 522 35.49 -1.75 0.10
C TYR A 522 35.80 -0.72 -1.00
N GLY A 523 36.41 0.40 -0.65
CA GLY A 523 36.75 1.46 -1.60
C GLY A 523 35.53 2.09 -2.29
N LEU A 524 34.42 2.27 -1.57
CA LEU A 524 33.14 2.83 -2.04
C LEU A 524 32.87 4.23 -1.46
N LEU A 525 33.93 5.05 -1.30
CA LEU A 525 33.83 6.39 -0.72
C LEU A 525 33.12 7.39 -1.67
N ASP A 526 33.09 7.10 -2.95
CA ASP A 526 32.50 7.98 -3.98
C ASP A 526 30.96 7.89 -4.06
N MET A 527 30.33 7.26 -3.08
CA MET A 527 28.87 7.03 -3.03
C MET A 527 28.17 8.00 -2.10
#